data_a01c1fa1c839a5c8c33fd6eacfff31b7
#
_entry.id   a01c1fa1c839a5c8c33fd6eacfff31b7
#
_cell.length_a   1.000
_cell.length_b   1.000
_cell.length_c   1.000
_cell.angle_alpha   90.00
_cell.angle_beta   90.00
_cell.angle_gamma   90.00
#
_symmetry.space_group_name_H-M   'P 1'
#
loop_
_entity.id
_entity.type
_entity.pdbx_description
1 polymer ?
#
loop_
_entity_poly.entity_id
_entity_poly.type
_entity_poly.pdbx_seq_one_letter_code
_entity_poly.pdbx_strand_id
1 'polypeptide(L)'
;MSKNILIVGASGLVGGEILKNLKTTNNDLILLSRKKLLCENSINQIVIDFENIDSLDASLKVDEIYIAIGQKLSLSELVYIKKNNRKSFVNVDYNYIKKVAEFAKNCGANSVGLISAIGANTKSFNTYLKVKGDIENEIKLMLSLIHISEPTRQAEI
;
A
#
# COMPACT_ATOMS: atom_id res chain seq x y z
N MET A 1 -5.85 -16.79 -16.56
CA MET A 1 -4.80 -15.87 -17.03
C MET A 1 -3.97 -15.47 -15.83
N SER A 2 -2.63 -15.45 -15.95
CA SER A 2 -1.76 -14.88 -14.92
C SER A 2 -1.98 -13.37 -14.85
N LYS A 3 -1.85 -12.80 -13.66
CA LYS A 3 -1.94 -11.36 -13.42
C LYS A 3 -0.57 -10.83 -13.01
N ASN A 4 -0.27 -9.60 -13.38
CA ASN A 4 0.88 -8.87 -12.86
C ASN A 4 0.48 -8.18 -11.57
N ILE A 5 0.99 -8.64 -10.44
CA ILE A 5 0.65 -8.15 -9.12
C ILE A 5 1.81 -7.36 -8.51
N LEU A 6 1.59 -6.09 -8.24
CA LEU A 6 2.55 -5.23 -7.57
C LEU A 6 2.33 -5.28 -6.05
N ILE A 7 3.38 -5.60 -5.30
CA ILE A 7 3.34 -5.64 -3.83
C ILE A 7 4.28 -4.59 -3.28
N VAL A 8 3.75 -3.67 -2.49
CA VAL A 8 4.50 -2.59 -1.84
C VAL A 8 4.50 -2.80 -0.33
N GLY A 9 5.69 -2.89 0.26
CA GLY A 9 5.84 -3.16 1.69
C GLY A 9 5.98 -4.65 2.04
N ALA A 10 6.44 -5.48 1.11
CA ALA A 10 6.69 -6.92 1.32
C ALA A 10 7.73 -7.24 2.42
N SER A 11 8.52 -6.26 2.87
CA SER A 11 9.42 -6.39 4.03
C SER A 11 8.71 -6.32 5.38
N GLY A 12 7.47 -5.86 5.41
CA GLY A 12 6.64 -5.79 6.63
C GLY A 12 5.91 -7.10 6.91
N LEU A 13 5.31 -7.19 8.11
CA LEU A 13 4.58 -8.39 8.54
C LEU A 13 3.46 -8.75 7.57
N VAL A 14 2.54 -7.82 7.32
CA VAL A 14 1.37 -8.06 6.47
C VAL A 14 1.76 -8.22 5.01
N GLY A 15 2.63 -7.34 4.49
CA GLY A 15 3.11 -7.44 3.11
C GLY A 15 3.90 -8.72 2.84
N GLY A 16 4.66 -9.21 3.84
CA GLY A 16 5.34 -10.51 3.78
C GLY A 16 4.38 -11.68 3.69
N GLU A 17 3.29 -11.67 4.45
CA GLU A 17 2.25 -12.72 4.37
C GLU A 17 1.48 -12.66 3.04
N ILE A 18 1.20 -11.46 2.51
CA ILE A 18 0.62 -11.30 1.18
C ILE A 18 1.55 -11.93 0.13
N LEU A 19 2.84 -11.60 0.16
CA LEU A 19 3.83 -12.17 -0.76
C LEU A 19 3.88 -13.69 -0.66
N LYS A 20 3.93 -14.23 0.55
CA LYS A 20 3.98 -15.68 0.80
C LYS A 20 2.78 -16.40 0.21
N ASN A 21 1.57 -15.85 0.38
CA ASN A 21 0.35 -16.44 -0.16
C ASN A 21 0.30 -16.34 -1.69
N LEU A 22 0.69 -15.21 -2.26
CA LEU A 22 0.67 -15.00 -3.71
C LEU A 22 1.74 -15.81 -4.45
N LYS A 23 2.84 -16.19 -3.81
CA LYS A 23 3.85 -17.10 -4.37
C LYS A 23 3.30 -18.48 -4.72
N THR A 24 2.21 -18.92 -4.09
CA THR A 24 1.57 -20.20 -4.39
C THR A 24 0.64 -20.14 -5.61
N THR A 25 0.48 -18.96 -6.20
CA THR A 25 -0.39 -18.71 -7.36
C THR A 25 0.44 -18.59 -8.65
N ASN A 26 -0.22 -18.76 -9.80
CA ASN A 26 0.41 -18.58 -11.12
C ASN A 26 0.44 -17.11 -11.57
N ASN A 27 0.68 -16.18 -10.65
CA ASN A 27 0.73 -14.76 -10.95
C ASN A 27 2.19 -14.27 -11.05
N ASP A 28 2.41 -13.26 -11.86
CA ASP A 28 3.70 -12.59 -11.98
C ASP A 28 3.82 -11.54 -10.90
N LEU A 29 4.75 -11.75 -9.95
CA LEU A 29 4.90 -10.89 -8.79
C LEU A 29 6.00 -9.86 -9.01
N ILE A 30 5.68 -8.60 -8.70
CA ILE A 30 6.58 -7.46 -8.74
C ILE A 30 6.64 -6.85 -7.35
N LEU A 31 7.83 -6.71 -6.78
CA LEU A 31 8.01 -6.06 -5.48
C LEU A 31 8.53 -4.64 -5.66
N LEU A 32 7.88 -3.69 -5.03
CA LEU A 32 8.36 -2.31 -4.93
C LEU A 32 8.79 -2.02 -3.50
N SER A 33 10.06 -1.70 -3.32
CA SER A 33 10.64 -1.51 -1.98
C SER A 33 11.81 -0.53 -2.00
N ARG A 34 12.14 0.02 -0.82
CA ARG A 34 13.31 0.91 -0.64
C ARG A 34 14.64 0.17 -0.57
N LYS A 35 14.60 -1.13 -0.30
CA LYS A 35 15.80 -2.00 -0.19
C LYS A 35 15.52 -3.32 -0.87
N LYS A 36 16.54 -3.91 -1.46
CA LYS A 36 16.45 -5.25 -2.03
C LYS A 36 16.09 -6.26 -0.96
N LEU A 37 15.09 -7.09 -1.24
CA LEU A 37 14.64 -8.16 -0.37
C LEU A 37 15.30 -9.48 -0.76
N LEU A 38 15.55 -10.33 0.23
CA LEU A 38 15.98 -11.71 0.00
C LEU A 38 14.75 -12.54 -0.39
N CYS A 39 14.58 -12.75 -1.68
CA CYS A 39 13.54 -13.60 -2.23
C CYS A 39 14.07 -14.35 -3.46
N GLU A 40 13.24 -15.23 -4.01
CA GLU A 40 13.58 -16.01 -5.19
C GLU A 40 13.93 -15.10 -6.39
N ASN A 41 14.92 -15.52 -7.19
CA ASN A 41 15.38 -14.76 -8.36
C ASN A 41 14.30 -14.60 -9.45
N SER A 42 13.24 -15.40 -9.40
CA SER A 42 12.09 -15.33 -10.29
C SER A 42 11.17 -14.14 -10.04
N ILE A 43 11.27 -13.50 -8.87
CA ILE A 43 10.42 -12.37 -8.50
C ILE A 43 11.09 -11.07 -8.92
N ASN A 44 10.41 -10.29 -9.75
CA ASN A 44 10.92 -8.98 -10.17
C ASN A 44 10.91 -7.99 -9.00
N GLN A 45 12.02 -7.28 -8.77
CA GLN A 45 12.14 -6.30 -7.70
C GLN A 45 12.54 -4.94 -8.26
N ILE A 46 11.74 -3.93 -7.93
CA ILE A 46 12.03 -2.52 -8.19
C ILE A 46 12.46 -1.90 -6.86
N VAL A 47 13.72 -1.47 -6.79
CA VAL A 47 14.27 -0.82 -5.59
C VAL A 47 14.35 0.67 -5.84
N ILE A 48 13.54 1.43 -5.10
CA ILE A 48 13.46 2.89 -5.26
C ILE A 48 13.04 3.55 -3.95
N ASP A 49 13.48 4.79 -3.74
CA ASP A 49 12.91 5.63 -2.70
C ASP A 49 11.51 6.11 -3.12
N PHE A 50 10.54 6.01 -2.24
CA PHE A 50 9.15 6.39 -2.53
C PHE A 50 8.97 7.89 -2.83
N GLU A 51 9.94 8.73 -2.48
CA GLU A 51 9.95 10.14 -2.91
C GLU A 51 10.12 10.26 -4.44
N ASN A 52 10.83 9.31 -5.05
CA ASN A 52 11.19 9.30 -6.46
C ASN A 52 10.30 8.38 -7.32
N ILE A 53 9.17 7.91 -6.83
CA ILE A 53 8.25 7.02 -7.57
C ILE A 53 7.87 7.60 -8.93
N ASP A 54 7.71 8.91 -9.01
CA ASP A 54 7.34 9.61 -10.24
C ASP A 54 8.39 9.45 -11.38
N SER A 55 9.60 8.98 -11.05
CA SER A 55 10.67 8.67 -12.03
C SER A 55 10.58 7.26 -12.61
N LEU A 56 9.69 6.41 -12.10
CA LEU A 56 9.50 5.05 -12.62
C LEU A 56 8.80 5.08 -13.97
N ASP A 57 9.24 4.16 -14.84
CA ASP A 57 8.61 3.97 -16.13
C ASP A 57 7.19 3.38 -15.96
N ALA A 58 6.18 4.13 -16.42
CA ALA A 58 4.78 3.70 -16.43
C ALA A 58 4.47 2.67 -17.53
N SER A 59 5.46 2.23 -18.32
CA SER A 59 5.29 1.12 -19.28
C SER A 59 5.12 -0.24 -18.60
N LEU A 60 5.40 -0.30 -17.29
CA LEU A 60 5.16 -1.50 -16.48
C LEU A 60 3.67 -1.85 -16.48
N LYS A 61 3.34 -3.07 -16.89
CA LYS A 61 1.96 -3.54 -16.82
C LYS A 61 1.67 -4.07 -15.42
N VAL A 62 0.66 -3.51 -14.77
CA VAL A 62 0.17 -3.94 -13.45
C VAL A 62 -1.34 -4.16 -13.54
N ASP A 63 -1.82 -5.32 -13.10
CA ASP A 63 -3.25 -5.63 -13.04
C ASP A 63 -3.83 -5.38 -11.64
N GLU A 64 -3.05 -5.71 -10.61
CA GLU A 64 -3.44 -5.54 -9.20
C GLU A 64 -2.28 -4.96 -8.38
N ILE A 65 -2.59 -4.18 -7.36
CA ILE A 65 -1.61 -3.70 -6.40
C ILE A 65 -2.04 -3.96 -4.96
N TYR A 66 -1.09 -4.40 -4.13
CA TYR A 66 -1.25 -4.49 -2.68
C TYR A 66 -0.31 -3.51 -1.99
N ILE A 67 -0.87 -2.57 -1.24
CA ILE A 67 -0.13 -1.52 -0.52
C ILE A 67 -0.15 -1.82 0.97
N ALA A 68 0.98 -2.31 1.48
CA ALA A 68 1.17 -2.68 2.88
C ALA A 68 2.30 -1.86 3.55
N ILE A 69 2.49 -0.61 3.11
CA ILE A 69 3.42 0.32 3.75
C ILE A 69 2.72 1.12 4.84
N GLY A 70 3.47 1.47 5.86
CA GLY A 70 3.01 2.32 6.96
C GLY A 70 4.17 2.58 7.93
N GLN A 71 4.07 3.68 8.67
CA GLN A 71 5.03 3.95 9.73
C GLN A 71 4.75 3.05 10.92
N LYS A 72 5.79 2.40 11.45
CA LYS A 72 5.68 1.63 12.69
C LYS A 72 5.43 2.58 13.85
N LEU A 73 4.28 2.47 14.48
CA LEU A 73 3.86 3.26 15.62
C LEU A 73 3.84 2.39 16.89
N SER A 74 4.18 3.00 18.03
CA SER A 74 3.96 2.41 19.35
C SER A 74 2.48 2.51 19.75
N LEU A 75 2.05 1.73 20.74
CA LEU A 75 0.66 1.79 21.25
C LEU A 75 0.25 3.18 21.70
N SER A 76 1.16 3.94 22.31
CA SER A 76 0.89 5.33 22.70
C SER A 76 0.72 6.27 21.51
N GLU A 77 1.45 6.03 20.41
CA GLU A 77 1.33 6.83 19.18
C GLU A 77 0.08 6.51 18.39
N LEU A 78 -0.50 5.33 18.52
CA LEU A 78 -1.81 5.02 17.96
C LEU A 78 -2.92 5.88 18.59
N VAL A 79 -2.76 6.24 19.87
CA VAL A 79 -3.68 7.14 20.57
C VAL A 79 -3.36 8.60 20.27
N TYR A 80 -2.06 8.98 20.29
CA TYR A 80 -1.64 10.36 20.08
C TYR A 80 -0.26 10.43 19.42
N ILE A 81 -0.22 10.94 18.18
CA ILE A 81 1.02 11.21 17.47
C ILE A 81 1.54 12.60 17.86
N LYS A 82 2.74 12.64 18.45
CA LYS A 82 3.43 13.90 18.81
C LYS A 82 3.59 14.79 17.57
N LYS A 83 3.47 16.11 17.77
CA LYS A 83 3.55 17.09 16.66
C LYS A 83 4.78 16.89 15.76
N ASN A 84 5.94 16.62 16.35
CA ASN A 84 7.19 16.43 15.61
C ASN A 84 7.18 15.20 14.70
N ASN A 85 6.42 14.14 15.07
CA ASN A 85 6.33 12.90 14.32
C ASN A 85 5.21 12.91 13.27
N ARG A 86 4.26 13.87 13.36
CA ARG A 86 3.11 13.93 12.45
C ARG A 86 3.50 14.09 11.00
N LYS A 87 4.50 14.93 10.70
CA LYS A 87 4.96 15.17 9.32
C LYS A 87 5.50 13.89 8.70
N SER A 88 6.34 13.15 9.43
CA SER A 88 6.89 11.87 8.97
C SER A 88 5.78 10.82 8.80
N PHE A 89 4.85 10.74 9.74
CA PHE A 89 3.71 9.83 9.65
C PHE A 89 2.84 10.12 8.43
N VAL A 90 2.43 11.36 8.22
CA VAL A 90 1.64 11.77 7.04
C VAL A 90 2.40 11.48 5.76
N ASN A 91 3.71 11.69 5.72
CA ASN A 91 4.50 11.42 4.52
C ASN A 91 4.45 9.94 4.14
N VAL A 92 4.61 9.02 5.10
CA VAL A 92 4.60 7.58 4.84
C VAL A 92 3.19 7.04 4.62
N ASP A 93 2.25 7.40 5.52
CA ASP A 93 0.91 6.79 5.56
C ASP A 93 -0.13 7.50 4.69
N TYR A 94 0.23 8.61 4.06
CA TYR A 94 -0.59 9.30 3.08
C TYR A 94 0.16 9.55 1.76
N ASN A 95 1.23 10.37 1.77
CA ASN A 95 1.85 10.80 0.52
C ASN A 95 2.46 9.65 -0.29
N TYR A 96 3.21 8.75 0.35
CA TYR A 96 3.80 7.61 -0.36
C TYR A 96 2.74 6.63 -0.85
N ILE A 97 1.71 6.37 -0.04
CA ILE A 97 0.60 5.50 -0.45
C ILE A 97 -0.13 6.09 -1.66
N LYS A 98 -0.40 7.41 -1.64
CA LYS A 98 -1.02 8.13 -2.75
C LYS A 98 -0.19 8.02 -4.03
N LYS A 99 1.11 8.37 -3.98
CA LYS A 99 2.02 8.26 -5.13
C LYS A 99 2.09 6.84 -5.71
N VAL A 100 2.17 5.85 -4.84
CA VAL A 100 2.19 4.42 -5.23
C VAL A 100 0.89 4.02 -5.93
N ALA A 101 -0.26 4.46 -5.42
CA ALA A 101 -1.56 4.18 -6.03
C ALA A 101 -1.72 4.88 -7.39
N GLU A 102 -1.27 6.14 -7.51
CA GLU A 102 -1.24 6.89 -8.77
C GLU A 102 -0.34 6.19 -9.81
N PHE A 103 0.86 5.78 -9.41
CA PHE A 103 1.77 5.02 -10.27
C PHE A 103 1.11 3.72 -10.76
N ALA A 104 0.54 2.91 -9.87
CA ALA A 104 -0.13 1.67 -10.24
C ALA A 104 -1.30 1.89 -11.20
N LYS A 105 -2.10 2.94 -10.98
CA LYS A 105 -3.18 3.35 -11.88
C LYS A 105 -2.64 3.67 -13.28
N ASN A 106 -1.55 4.44 -13.37
CA ASN A 106 -0.91 4.78 -14.64
C ASN A 106 -0.34 3.55 -15.36
N CYS A 107 0.05 2.51 -14.60
CA CYS A 107 0.48 1.21 -15.12
C CYS A 107 -0.68 0.26 -15.49
N GLY A 108 -1.94 0.70 -15.37
CA GLY A 108 -3.13 -0.06 -15.76
C GLY A 108 -3.77 -0.88 -14.64
N ALA A 109 -3.36 -0.71 -13.38
CA ALA A 109 -3.96 -1.43 -12.27
C ALA A 109 -5.48 -1.13 -12.17
N ASN A 110 -6.26 -2.20 -12.07
CA ASN A 110 -7.71 -2.15 -11.94
C ASN A 110 -8.22 -2.62 -10.57
N SER A 111 -7.31 -3.03 -9.69
CA SER A 111 -7.62 -3.45 -8.32
C SER A 111 -6.53 -2.97 -7.36
N VAL A 112 -6.93 -2.41 -6.22
CA VAL A 112 -6.02 -1.94 -5.16
C VAL A 112 -6.44 -2.53 -3.82
N GLY A 113 -5.53 -3.29 -3.19
CA GLY A 113 -5.63 -3.71 -1.80
C GLY A 113 -4.82 -2.74 -0.92
N LEU A 114 -5.47 -2.03 -0.02
CA LEU A 114 -4.80 -1.14 0.94
C LEU A 114 -4.92 -1.70 2.36
N ILE A 115 -3.80 -1.77 3.06
CA ILE A 115 -3.81 -2.04 4.49
C ILE A 115 -4.09 -0.75 5.26
N SER A 116 -5.24 -0.70 5.89
CA SER A 116 -5.73 0.43 6.67
C SER A 116 -5.92 0.08 8.16
N ALA A 117 -6.71 0.84 8.87
CA ALA A 117 -6.96 0.67 10.30
C ALA A 117 -8.46 0.57 10.59
N ILE A 118 -8.81 -0.30 11.55
CA ILE A 118 -10.18 -0.35 12.07
C ILE A 118 -10.54 0.99 12.68
N GLY A 119 -11.67 1.57 12.26
CA GLY A 119 -12.12 2.89 12.71
C GLY A 119 -11.48 4.07 11.96
N ALA A 120 -10.77 3.82 10.85
CA ALA A 120 -10.30 4.89 9.95
C ALA A 120 -11.47 5.81 9.54
N ASN A 121 -11.31 7.13 9.74
CA ASN A 121 -12.39 8.09 9.51
C ASN A 121 -11.82 9.50 9.30
N THR A 122 -12.16 10.14 8.19
CA THR A 122 -11.72 11.51 7.84
C THR A 122 -12.12 12.56 8.88
N LYS A 123 -13.18 12.30 9.65
CA LYS A 123 -13.68 13.20 10.71
C LYS A 123 -13.12 12.87 12.09
N SER A 124 -12.20 11.90 12.22
CA SER A 124 -11.63 11.52 13.50
C SER A 124 -10.78 12.63 14.11
N PHE A 125 -10.89 12.84 15.41
CA PHE A 125 -9.97 13.70 16.18
C PHE A 125 -8.61 13.03 16.40
N ASN A 126 -8.53 11.70 16.28
CA ASN A 126 -7.28 10.96 16.33
C ASN A 126 -6.54 11.09 14.99
N THR A 127 -5.33 11.65 15.02
CA THR A 127 -4.51 11.89 13.82
C THR A 127 -4.25 10.59 13.02
N TYR A 128 -4.00 9.46 13.70
CA TYR A 128 -3.76 8.18 13.05
C TYR A 128 -4.99 7.74 12.23
N LEU A 129 -6.15 7.68 12.87
CA LEU A 129 -7.41 7.27 12.24
C LEU A 129 -7.85 8.24 11.15
N LYS A 130 -7.60 9.54 11.35
CA LYS A 130 -7.90 10.57 10.36
C LYS A 130 -7.08 10.36 9.09
N VAL A 131 -5.77 10.25 9.20
CA VAL A 131 -4.86 10.06 8.04
C VAL A 131 -5.19 8.76 7.30
N LYS A 132 -5.50 7.67 8.03
CA LYS A 132 -5.95 6.42 7.41
C LYS A 132 -7.27 6.59 6.67
N GLY A 133 -8.23 7.32 7.23
CA GLY A 133 -9.49 7.65 6.56
C GLY A 133 -9.30 8.55 5.34
N ASP A 134 -8.42 9.54 5.43
CA ASP A 134 -8.14 10.46 4.34
C ASP A 134 -7.54 9.71 3.13
N ILE A 135 -6.58 8.80 3.35
CA ILE A 135 -6.00 8.02 2.25
C ILE A 135 -6.95 6.98 1.66
N GLU A 136 -7.79 6.33 2.49
CA GLU A 136 -8.85 5.45 1.98
C GLU A 136 -9.78 6.20 1.03
N ASN A 137 -10.21 7.40 1.44
CA ASN A 137 -11.09 8.22 0.62
C ASN A 137 -10.40 8.69 -0.67
N GLU A 138 -9.14 9.09 -0.61
CA GLU A 138 -8.35 9.48 -1.77
C GLU A 138 -8.24 8.33 -2.79
N ILE A 139 -7.91 7.11 -2.32
CA ILE A 139 -7.84 5.94 -3.18
C ILE A 139 -9.21 5.58 -3.77
N LYS A 140 -10.28 5.67 -2.99
CA LYS A 140 -11.65 5.46 -3.50
C LYS A 140 -11.98 6.44 -4.63
N LEU A 141 -11.62 7.70 -4.49
CA LEU A 141 -11.83 8.71 -5.53
C LEU A 141 -10.99 8.44 -6.78
N MET A 142 -9.73 8.02 -6.62
CA MET A 142 -8.89 7.62 -7.76
C MET A 142 -9.45 6.42 -8.50
N LEU A 143 -10.07 5.49 -7.79
CA LEU A 143 -10.58 4.21 -8.27
C LEU A 143 -12.08 4.24 -8.55
N SER A 144 -12.80 5.33 -8.29
CA SER A 144 -14.21 5.46 -8.65
C SER A 144 -14.46 5.34 -10.16
N LEU A 145 -13.38 5.29 -10.95
CA LEU A 145 -13.34 4.88 -12.34
C LEU A 145 -13.00 3.40 -12.54
N ILE A 146 -12.74 2.64 -11.45
CA ILE A 146 -12.31 1.24 -11.46
C ILE A 146 -12.94 0.53 -10.26
N HIS A 147 -13.56 -0.64 -10.45
CA HIS A 147 -14.23 -1.39 -9.39
C HIS A 147 -13.30 -1.69 -8.20
N ILE A 148 -13.70 -1.24 -7.00
CA ILE A 148 -13.01 -1.53 -5.74
C ILE A 148 -13.47 -2.90 -5.26
N SER A 149 -12.54 -3.85 -5.17
CA SER A 149 -12.70 -5.00 -4.28
C SER A 149 -12.36 -4.53 -2.87
N GLU A 150 -13.36 -4.29 -2.02
CA GLU A 150 -13.10 -4.07 -0.60
C GLU A 150 -12.38 -5.31 -0.03
N PRO A 151 -11.33 -5.13 0.79
CA PRO A 151 -10.86 -6.24 1.60
C PRO A 151 -12.01 -6.67 2.49
N THR A 152 -12.44 -7.90 2.33
CA THR A 152 -13.50 -8.54 3.09
C THR A 152 -13.27 -8.25 4.57
N ARG A 153 -14.25 -7.60 5.23
CA ARG A 153 -14.36 -7.60 6.68
C ARG A 153 -14.47 -9.05 7.12
N GLN A 154 -13.37 -9.68 7.47
CA GLN A 154 -13.39 -10.78 8.39
C GLN A 154 -13.27 -10.20 9.79
N ALA A 155 -14.38 -9.67 10.24
CA ALA A 155 -14.67 -9.61 11.65
C ALA A 155 -15.83 -10.56 11.83
N GLU A 156 -15.55 -11.67 12.42
CA GLU A 156 -16.43 -12.50 13.25
C GLU A 156 -15.59 -13.69 13.68
N ILE A 157 -15.10 -13.67 14.87
CA ILE A 157 -15.69 -14.20 16.13
C ILE A 157 -14.86 -13.64 17.27
#